data_74b0b1054bbc20f2c73effef5162853f
#
_entry.id   74b0b1054bbc20f2c73effef5162853f
#
_cell.length_a   1.000
_cell.length_b   1.000
_cell.length_c   1.000
_cell.angle_alpha   90.00
_cell.angle_beta   90.00
_cell.angle_gamma   90.00
#
_symmetry.space_group_name_H-M   'P 1'
#
loop_
_entity.id
_entity.type
_entity.pdbx_description
1 polymer ?
#
loop_
_entity_poly.entity_id
_entity_poly.type
_entity_poly.pdbx_seq_one_letter_code
_entity_poly.pdbx_strand_id
1 'polypeptide(L)'
;MSSLGADRMPDAAEFRRRLETYYVHYYRDTLAISGWRDLVEVRLADEAHEGRRLERLERVLGRPVRGRRLLNVGCGPGGFSAIAHRAGAEVWGVDASPEAVALAAVRTPNAHALLAEAEALPLPDRSFDIVYCYSTLEHVTSARRAVCEMVRVLRPDGVLYLHTPNRWACFEGHYKVFWPPGLPRPLVSAYLRARGRPTAFLRSLRPLSFRQCRALLEGAGARIVRVLDDLGDRPVGGPLWPLVRSYYRLFGIRPHLEFVAGRRGKA
;
A
#
# COMPACT_ATOMS: atom_id res chain seq x y z
N MET A 1 7.28 29.42 -31.67
CA MET A 1 7.51 28.04 -31.17
C MET A 1 8.40 28.17 -29.94
N SER A 2 7.76 28.25 -28.77
CA SER A 2 8.46 28.43 -27.50
C SER A 2 8.96 27.07 -27.02
N SER A 3 10.28 26.91 -26.85
CA SER A 3 10.93 25.73 -26.31
C SER A 3 10.48 25.54 -24.87
N LEU A 4 9.63 24.56 -24.60
CA LEU A 4 9.40 24.03 -23.27
C LEU A 4 10.77 23.58 -22.74
N GLY A 5 11.26 24.28 -21.72
CA GLY A 5 12.54 24.01 -21.09
C GLY A 5 12.61 22.54 -20.67
N ALA A 6 13.67 21.85 -21.06
CA ALA A 6 14.00 20.55 -20.54
C ALA A 6 14.10 20.65 -19.01
N ASP A 7 13.08 20.19 -18.29
CA ASP A 7 13.07 20.15 -16.84
C ASP A 7 14.27 19.30 -16.39
N ARG A 8 15.28 19.99 -15.91
CA ARG A 8 16.50 19.38 -15.40
C ARG A 8 16.12 18.49 -14.24
N MET A 9 16.43 17.20 -14.32
CA MET A 9 16.22 16.27 -13.21
C MET A 9 16.71 16.93 -11.90
N PRO A 10 15.86 16.99 -10.87
CA PRO A 10 16.26 17.60 -9.61
C PRO A 10 17.47 16.88 -9.03
N ASP A 11 18.39 17.62 -8.42
CA ASP A 11 19.52 17.03 -7.73
C ASP A 11 19.04 16.20 -6.50
N ALA A 12 19.90 15.38 -5.95
CA ALA A 12 19.56 14.50 -4.83
C ALA A 12 19.06 15.28 -3.60
N ALA A 13 19.57 16.50 -3.39
CA ALA A 13 19.17 17.35 -2.27
C ALA A 13 17.77 17.92 -2.51
N GLU A 14 17.46 18.36 -3.72
CA GLU A 14 16.13 18.82 -4.11
C GLU A 14 15.09 17.70 -4.02
N PHE A 15 15.42 16.50 -4.51
CA PHE A 15 14.55 15.34 -4.38
C PHE A 15 14.26 15.03 -2.90
N ARG A 16 15.30 15.03 -2.05
CA ARG A 16 15.14 14.80 -0.61
C ARG A 16 14.23 15.84 0.03
N ARG A 17 14.40 17.12 -0.27
CA ARG A 17 13.54 18.20 0.25
C ARG A 17 12.08 18.02 -0.16
N ARG A 18 11.80 17.68 -1.42
CA ARG A 18 10.44 17.41 -1.91
C ARG A 18 9.82 16.20 -1.21
N LEU A 19 10.57 15.13 -1.06
CA LEU A 19 10.12 13.91 -0.38
C LEU A 19 9.83 14.19 1.11
N GLU A 20 10.67 14.97 1.77
CA GLU A 20 10.45 15.42 3.14
C GLU A 20 9.17 16.24 3.26
N THR A 21 8.98 17.25 2.38
CA THR A 21 7.77 18.07 2.34
C THR A 21 6.52 17.21 2.19
N TYR A 22 6.54 16.23 1.29
CA TYR A 22 5.44 15.27 1.08
C TYR A 22 5.09 14.52 2.38
N TYR A 23 6.07 13.96 3.08
CA TYR A 23 5.82 13.21 4.31
C TYR A 23 5.47 14.11 5.50
N VAL A 24 6.04 15.33 5.57
CA VAL A 24 5.67 16.33 6.57
C VAL A 24 4.20 16.70 6.41
N HIS A 25 3.76 17.02 5.18
CA HIS A 25 2.34 17.30 4.91
C HIS A 25 1.45 16.12 5.33
N TYR A 26 1.83 14.89 5.02
CA TYR A 26 1.05 13.70 5.37
C TYR A 26 0.94 13.49 6.89
N TYR A 27 2.07 13.44 7.59
CA TYR A 27 2.07 13.10 9.02
C TYR A 27 1.71 14.25 9.94
N ARG A 28 2.18 15.46 9.64
CA ARG A 28 1.92 16.65 10.45
C ARG A 28 0.57 17.27 10.15
N ASP A 29 0.29 17.59 8.88
CA ASP A 29 -0.84 18.41 8.50
C ASP A 29 -2.11 17.58 8.28
N THR A 30 -2.00 16.42 7.62
CA THR A 30 -3.15 15.57 7.33
C THR A 30 -3.57 14.71 8.52
N LEU A 31 -2.62 14.14 9.27
CA LEU A 31 -2.89 13.19 10.36
C LEU A 31 -2.67 13.77 11.76
N ALA A 32 -2.00 14.90 11.90
CA ALA A 32 -1.62 15.57 13.15
C ALA A 32 -0.95 14.63 14.17
N ILE A 33 0.00 13.82 13.74
CA ILE A 33 0.70 12.85 14.60
C ILE A 33 1.76 13.57 15.42
N SER A 34 1.74 13.43 16.76
CA SER A 34 2.69 14.09 17.66
C SER A 34 4.15 13.73 17.40
N GLY A 35 4.46 12.49 17.04
CA GLY A 35 5.81 12.03 16.65
C GLY A 35 6.10 12.07 15.16
N TRP A 36 5.52 13.02 14.42
CA TRP A 36 5.64 13.07 12.96
C TRP A 36 7.08 13.17 12.44
N ARG A 37 7.99 13.83 13.20
CA ARG A 37 9.40 13.96 12.79
C ARG A 37 10.08 12.62 12.65
N ASP A 38 9.95 11.75 13.66
CA ASP A 38 10.54 10.41 13.64
C ASP A 38 9.98 9.56 12.49
N LEU A 39 8.69 9.73 12.19
CA LEU A 39 8.05 9.04 11.07
C LEU A 39 8.58 9.54 9.72
N VAL A 40 8.82 10.85 9.59
CA VAL A 40 9.43 11.43 8.37
C VAL A 40 10.84 10.88 8.20
N GLU A 41 11.68 10.91 9.23
CA GLU A 41 13.04 10.36 9.17
C GLU A 41 13.05 8.89 8.75
N VAL A 42 12.18 8.07 9.34
CA VAL A 42 12.02 6.65 8.95
C VAL A 42 11.64 6.51 7.48
N ARG A 43 10.81 7.42 6.95
CA ARG A 43 10.39 7.39 5.54
C ARG A 43 11.45 7.94 4.58
N LEU A 44 12.28 8.85 5.03
CA LEU A 44 13.42 9.33 4.25
C LEU A 44 14.55 8.28 4.17
N ALA A 45 14.65 7.40 5.18
CA ALA A 45 15.58 6.27 5.24
C ALA A 45 14.88 4.94 4.87
N ASP A 46 14.00 4.95 3.86
CA ASP A 46 13.08 3.84 3.59
C ASP A 46 13.69 2.61 2.90
N GLU A 47 14.94 2.68 2.43
CA GLU A 47 15.57 1.60 1.66
C GLU A 47 15.54 0.24 2.36
N ALA A 48 15.94 0.19 3.63
CA ALA A 48 15.94 -1.05 4.40
C ALA A 48 14.51 -1.58 4.62
N HIS A 49 13.53 -0.68 4.77
CA HIS A 49 12.13 -1.06 4.92
C HIS A 49 11.57 -1.65 3.63
N GLU A 50 11.78 -0.96 2.53
CA GLU A 50 11.31 -1.41 1.21
C GLU A 50 12.07 -2.66 0.73
N GLY A 51 13.35 -2.78 1.08
CA GLY A 51 14.15 -4.00 0.84
C GLY A 51 13.52 -5.23 1.50
N ARG A 52 13.15 -5.13 2.79
CA ARG A 52 12.46 -6.23 3.49
C ARG A 52 11.11 -6.59 2.85
N ARG A 53 10.40 -5.59 2.30
CA ARG A 53 9.14 -5.84 1.58
C ARG A 53 9.38 -6.61 0.28
N LEU A 54 10.44 -6.28 -0.45
CA LEU A 54 10.83 -7.01 -1.66
C LEU A 54 11.26 -8.44 -1.31
N GLU A 55 12.13 -8.63 -0.32
CA GLU A 55 12.53 -9.96 0.15
C GLU A 55 11.33 -10.82 0.56
N ARG A 56 10.35 -10.20 1.24
CA ARG A 56 9.10 -10.88 1.59
C ARG A 56 8.33 -11.29 0.34
N LEU A 57 8.17 -10.38 -0.63
CA LEU A 57 7.51 -10.68 -1.90
C LEU A 57 8.21 -11.85 -2.61
N GLU A 58 9.52 -11.80 -2.79
CA GLU A 58 10.29 -12.87 -3.47
C GLU A 58 10.20 -14.20 -2.75
N ARG A 59 10.28 -14.20 -1.41
CA ARG A 59 10.09 -15.40 -0.59
C ARG A 59 8.70 -16.01 -0.79
N VAL A 60 7.68 -15.19 -0.88
CA VAL A 60 6.29 -15.63 -1.09
C VAL A 60 6.08 -16.14 -2.50
N LEU A 61 6.71 -15.51 -3.49
CA LEU A 61 6.69 -15.95 -4.90
C LEU A 61 7.53 -17.22 -5.14
N GLY A 62 8.50 -17.50 -4.26
CA GLY A 62 9.49 -18.58 -4.45
C GLY A 62 10.48 -18.31 -5.59
N ARG A 63 10.58 -17.05 -6.04
CA ARG A 63 11.43 -16.63 -7.16
C ARG A 63 11.72 -15.14 -7.12
N PRO A 64 12.87 -14.68 -7.71
CA PRO A 64 13.20 -13.27 -7.77
C PRO A 64 12.28 -12.51 -8.74
N VAL A 65 12.18 -11.19 -8.53
CA VAL A 65 11.44 -10.28 -9.44
C VAL A 65 12.23 -9.93 -10.71
N ARG A 66 13.50 -10.24 -10.77
CA ARG A 66 14.38 -9.95 -11.92
C ARG A 66 13.76 -10.42 -13.24
N GLY A 67 13.75 -9.53 -14.24
CA GLY A 67 13.21 -9.79 -15.58
C GLY A 67 11.70 -9.92 -15.63
N ARG A 68 10.97 -9.59 -14.54
CA ARG A 68 9.51 -9.64 -14.48
C ARG A 68 8.91 -8.25 -14.67
N ARG A 69 7.77 -8.20 -15.34
CA ARG A 69 6.95 -6.99 -15.41
C ARG A 69 6.12 -6.87 -14.13
N LEU A 70 6.44 -5.87 -13.33
CA LEU A 70 5.83 -5.62 -12.03
C LEU A 70 5.02 -4.33 -12.05
N LEU A 71 3.72 -4.42 -11.71
CA LEU A 71 2.86 -3.28 -11.45
C LEU A 71 2.76 -3.05 -9.96
N ASN A 72 3.12 -1.85 -9.49
CA ASN A 72 2.92 -1.38 -8.12
C ASN A 72 1.70 -0.44 -8.07
N VAL A 73 0.57 -0.93 -7.58
CA VAL A 73 -0.68 -0.18 -7.44
C VAL A 73 -0.70 0.56 -6.11
N GLY A 74 -0.82 1.90 -6.16
CA GLY A 74 -0.61 2.78 -5.02
C GLY A 74 0.87 2.90 -4.70
N CYS A 75 1.67 3.29 -5.69
CA CYS A 75 3.13 3.28 -5.58
C CYS A 75 3.68 4.37 -4.64
N GLY A 76 2.86 5.36 -4.27
CA GLY A 76 3.30 6.52 -3.50
C GLY A 76 4.52 7.19 -4.15
N PRO A 77 5.45 7.74 -3.37
CA PRO A 77 6.67 8.36 -3.88
C PRO A 77 7.73 7.35 -4.41
N GLY A 78 7.32 6.13 -4.74
CA GLY A 78 8.12 5.18 -5.51
C GLY A 78 9.18 4.39 -4.73
N GLY A 79 9.14 4.35 -3.39
CA GLY A 79 10.14 3.63 -2.60
C GLY A 79 10.30 2.16 -2.99
N PHE A 80 9.21 1.41 -2.92
CA PHE A 80 9.21 0.00 -3.32
C PHE A 80 9.54 -0.19 -4.82
N SER A 81 8.99 0.68 -5.68
CA SER A 81 9.26 0.65 -7.12
C SER A 81 10.75 0.77 -7.44
N ALA A 82 11.47 1.67 -6.74
CA ALA A 82 12.91 1.85 -6.92
C ALA A 82 13.71 0.62 -6.49
N ILE A 83 13.36 0.00 -5.37
CA ILE A 83 14.03 -1.24 -4.91
C ILE A 83 13.77 -2.40 -5.88
N ALA A 84 12.54 -2.59 -6.34
CA ALA A 84 12.18 -3.63 -7.29
C ALA A 84 12.89 -3.42 -8.64
N HIS A 85 12.99 -2.16 -9.11
CA HIS A 85 13.70 -1.81 -10.32
C HIS A 85 15.21 -2.12 -10.20
N ARG A 86 15.86 -1.73 -9.09
CA ARG A 86 17.27 -2.08 -8.81
C ARG A 86 17.51 -3.59 -8.73
N ALA A 87 16.51 -4.36 -8.30
CA ALA A 87 16.55 -5.83 -8.33
C ALA A 87 16.36 -6.43 -9.73
N GLY A 88 16.14 -5.59 -10.74
CA GLY A 88 16.06 -5.98 -12.16
C GLY A 88 14.64 -6.27 -12.64
N ALA A 89 13.60 -5.83 -11.95
CA ALA A 89 12.22 -5.85 -12.46
C ALA A 89 11.99 -4.70 -13.46
N GLU A 90 11.13 -4.94 -14.45
CA GLU A 90 10.53 -3.91 -15.30
C GLU A 90 9.31 -3.35 -14.58
N VAL A 91 9.40 -2.12 -14.01
CA VAL A 91 8.43 -1.61 -13.03
C VAL A 91 7.53 -0.55 -13.61
N TRP A 92 6.22 -0.70 -13.37
CA TRP A 92 5.19 0.33 -13.49
C TRP A 92 4.66 0.68 -12.10
N GLY A 93 4.62 1.97 -11.78
CA GLY A 93 3.97 2.51 -10.59
C GLY A 93 2.71 3.27 -10.99
N VAL A 94 1.61 3.06 -10.27
CA VAL A 94 0.38 3.82 -10.44
C VAL A 94 -0.02 4.41 -9.09
N ASP A 95 -0.35 5.71 -9.08
CA ASP A 95 -0.89 6.37 -7.90
C ASP A 95 -1.90 7.46 -8.32
N ALA A 96 -2.87 7.75 -7.46
CA ALA A 96 -3.87 8.79 -7.68
C ALA A 96 -3.38 10.19 -7.28
N SER A 97 -2.26 10.28 -6.56
CA SER A 97 -1.64 11.55 -6.15
C SER A 97 -0.65 12.05 -7.20
N PRO A 98 -0.91 13.22 -7.82
CA PRO A 98 0.04 13.82 -8.77
C PRO A 98 1.43 14.06 -8.17
N GLU A 99 1.47 14.47 -6.88
CA GLU A 99 2.72 14.72 -6.18
C GLU A 99 3.51 13.44 -5.94
N ALA A 100 2.83 12.36 -5.54
CA ALA A 100 3.45 11.04 -5.36
C ALA A 100 4.03 10.52 -6.68
N VAL A 101 3.28 10.62 -7.77
CA VAL A 101 3.72 10.20 -9.12
C VAL A 101 4.93 11.02 -9.58
N ALA A 102 4.92 12.34 -9.37
CA ALA A 102 6.05 13.20 -9.72
C ALA A 102 7.33 12.79 -8.94
N LEU A 103 7.21 12.49 -7.65
CA LEU A 103 8.31 11.99 -6.83
C LEU A 103 8.79 10.60 -7.30
N ALA A 104 7.86 9.70 -7.62
CA ALA A 104 8.19 8.36 -8.11
C ALA A 104 8.95 8.41 -9.44
N ALA A 105 8.55 9.29 -10.37
CA ALA A 105 9.21 9.48 -11.65
C ALA A 105 10.66 9.98 -11.50
N VAL A 106 10.90 10.90 -10.56
CA VAL A 106 12.25 11.37 -10.24
C VAL A 106 13.09 10.28 -9.59
N ARG A 107 12.49 9.53 -8.65
CA ARG A 107 13.17 8.49 -7.89
C ARG A 107 13.65 7.33 -8.77
N THR A 108 12.91 7.03 -9.82
CA THR A 108 13.20 5.90 -10.72
C THR A 108 12.93 6.31 -12.17
N PRO A 109 13.86 7.07 -12.79
CA PRO A 109 13.65 7.62 -14.14
C PRO A 109 13.40 6.57 -15.23
N ASN A 110 13.89 5.35 -15.04
CA ASN A 110 13.75 4.24 -15.97
C ASN A 110 12.54 3.34 -15.67
N ALA A 111 11.72 3.68 -14.67
CA ALA A 111 10.46 3.02 -14.41
C ALA A 111 9.29 3.91 -14.87
N HIS A 112 8.15 3.30 -15.14
CA HIS A 112 6.97 4.03 -15.57
C HIS A 112 6.16 4.47 -14.35
N ALA A 113 6.01 5.77 -14.11
CA ALA A 113 5.13 6.33 -13.09
C ALA A 113 3.90 6.96 -13.75
N LEU A 114 2.71 6.49 -13.40
CA LEU A 114 1.45 6.86 -14.05
C LEU A 114 0.46 7.43 -13.03
N LEU A 115 -0.12 8.58 -13.37
CA LEU A 115 -1.22 9.17 -12.61
C LEU A 115 -2.53 8.48 -13.03
N ALA A 116 -3.09 7.65 -12.16
CA ALA A 116 -4.38 7.01 -12.39
C ALA A 116 -4.97 6.45 -11.09
N GLU A 117 -6.29 6.29 -11.09
CA GLU A 117 -7.02 5.58 -10.04
C GLU A 117 -6.83 4.07 -10.20
N ALA A 118 -6.73 3.34 -9.08
CA ALA A 118 -6.64 1.89 -9.10
C ALA A 118 -7.90 1.20 -9.70
N GLU A 119 -9.01 1.92 -9.72
CA GLU A 119 -10.30 1.51 -10.29
C GLU A 119 -10.41 1.62 -11.81
N ALA A 120 -9.41 2.24 -12.47
CA ALA A 120 -9.38 2.46 -13.91
C ALA A 120 -7.93 2.54 -14.39
N LEU A 121 -7.24 1.42 -14.42
CA LEU A 121 -5.83 1.34 -14.82
C LEU A 121 -5.68 1.56 -16.32
N PRO A 122 -4.90 2.56 -16.79
CA PRO A 122 -4.67 2.83 -18.21
C PRO A 122 -3.61 1.86 -18.77
N LEU A 123 -3.80 0.59 -18.52
CA LEU A 123 -2.84 -0.48 -18.80
C LEU A 123 -3.56 -1.63 -19.52
N PRO A 124 -2.90 -2.31 -20.46
CA PRO A 124 -3.52 -3.38 -21.24
C PRO A 124 -3.78 -4.62 -20.38
N ASP A 125 -4.74 -5.43 -20.84
CA ASP A 125 -5.04 -6.72 -20.23
C ASP A 125 -3.82 -7.64 -20.27
N ARG A 126 -3.69 -8.48 -19.25
CA ARG A 126 -2.72 -9.61 -19.21
C ARG A 126 -1.29 -9.17 -19.54
N SER A 127 -0.86 -8.05 -18.99
CA SER A 127 0.43 -7.44 -19.32
C SER A 127 1.48 -7.57 -18.21
N PHE A 128 1.10 -7.95 -16.98
CA PHE A 128 2.01 -8.02 -15.83
C PHE A 128 2.18 -9.42 -15.28
N ASP A 129 3.42 -9.78 -14.95
CA ASP A 129 3.78 -11.01 -14.27
C ASP A 129 3.44 -10.93 -12.77
N ILE A 130 3.60 -9.72 -12.20
CA ILE A 130 3.36 -9.44 -10.78
C ILE A 130 2.53 -8.16 -10.68
N VAL A 131 1.43 -8.22 -9.96
CA VAL A 131 0.69 -7.05 -9.49
C VAL A 131 0.86 -6.97 -7.98
N TYR A 132 1.44 -5.89 -7.50
CA TYR A 132 1.72 -5.62 -6.11
C TYR A 132 0.85 -4.46 -5.63
N CYS A 133 0.04 -4.69 -4.58
CA CYS A 133 -0.81 -3.68 -3.98
C CYS A 133 -0.63 -3.75 -2.45
N TYR A 134 -0.07 -2.70 -1.86
CA TYR A 134 0.27 -2.67 -0.45
C TYR A 134 -0.26 -1.42 0.23
N SER A 135 -1.20 -1.59 1.16
CA SER A 135 -1.85 -0.50 1.91
C SER A 135 -2.43 0.59 1.00
N THR A 136 -3.17 0.16 -0.02
CA THR A 136 -3.83 1.03 -1.00
C THR A 136 -5.32 0.76 -1.06
N LEU A 137 -5.72 -0.52 -0.94
CA LEU A 137 -7.11 -0.92 -1.16
C LEU A 137 -8.09 -0.31 -0.14
N GLU A 138 -7.62 0.07 1.04
CA GLU A 138 -8.38 0.77 2.07
C GLU A 138 -8.69 2.24 1.72
N HIS A 139 -8.03 2.80 0.70
CA HIS A 139 -8.17 4.20 0.29
C HIS A 139 -9.03 4.38 -0.95
N VAL A 140 -9.22 3.34 -1.75
CA VAL A 140 -9.97 3.42 -3.01
C VAL A 140 -11.46 3.64 -2.78
N THR A 141 -12.12 4.26 -3.74
CA THR A 141 -13.56 4.51 -3.68
C THR A 141 -14.34 3.20 -3.87
N SER A 142 -13.87 2.34 -4.78
CA SER A 142 -14.47 1.04 -5.08
C SER A 142 -13.43 -0.08 -5.07
N ALA A 143 -13.27 -0.74 -3.94
CA ALA A 143 -12.39 -1.89 -3.82
C ALA A 143 -12.70 -3.01 -4.85
N ARG A 144 -14.00 -3.16 -5.22
CA ARG A 144 -14.41 -4.12 -6.26
C ARG A 144 -13.80 -3.76 -7.62
N ARG A 145 -13.92 -2.50 -8.05
CA ARG A 145 -13.36 -2.07 -9.34
C ARG A 145 -11.85 -2.17 -9.34
N ALA A 146 -11.19 -1.73 -8.28
CA ALA A 146 -9.74 -1.82 -8.14
C ALA A 146 -9.23 -3.27 -8.23
N VAL A 147 -9.86 -4.20 -7.53
CA VAL A 147 -9.48 -5.63 -7.60
C VAL A 147 -9.76 -6.22 -8.98
N CYS A 148 -10.89 -5.86 -9.63
CA CYS A 148 -11.16 -6.28 -11.02
C CYS A 148 -10.08 -5.79 -12.00
N GLU A 149 -9.63 -4.54 -11.88
CA GLU A 149 -8.57 -3.98 -12.70
C GLU A 149 -7.22 -4.68 -12.46
N MET A 150 -6.85 -4.91 -11.19
CA MET A 150 -5.63 -5.64 -10.85
C MET A 150 -5.63 -7.06 -11.47
N VAL A 151 -6.77 -7.76 -11.43
CA VAL A 151 -6.90 -9.09 -12.04
C VAL A 151 -6.93 -9.01 -13.56
N ARG A 152 -7.55 -7.97 -14.15
CA ARG A 152 -7.58 -7.75 -15.60
C ARG A 152 -6.18 -7.64 -16.21
N VAL A 153 -5.34 -6.82 -15.59
CA VAL A 153 -3.96 -6.56 -16.10
C VAL A 153 -2.98 -7.69 -15.79
N LEU A 154 -3.35 -8.62 -14.90
CA LEU A 154 -2.51 -9.76 -14.52
C LEU A 154 -2.47 -10.81 -15.64
N ARG A 155 -1.31 -11.32 -15.99
CA ARG A 155 -1.11 -12.44 -16.93
C ARG A 155 -1.79 -13.72 -16.41
N PRO A 156 -2.09 -14.70 -17.28
CA PRO A 156 -2.70 -15.96 -16.85
C PRO A 156 -1.91 -16.70 -15.77
N ASP A 157 -0.59 -16.68 -15.85
CA ASP A 157 0.37 -17.27 -14.91
C ASP A 157 0.95 -16.25 -13.92
N GLY A 158 0.44 -15.02 -13.94
CA GLY A 158 0.84 -13.93 -13.08
C GLY A 158 0.34 -14.08 -11.64
N VAL A 159 0.94 -13.31 -10.74
CA VAL A 159 0.64 -13.31 -9.31
C VAL A 159 0.24 -11.92 -8.83
N LEU A 160 -0.91 -11.82 -8.17
CA LEU A 160 -1.35 -10.66 -7.40
C LEU A 160 -0.92 -10.86 -5.93
N TYR A 161 -0.13 -9.93 -5.43
CA TYR A 161 0.15 -9.78 -4.00
C TYR A 161 -0.65 -8.59 -3.46
N LEU A 162 -1.56 -8.85 -2.53
CA LEU A 162 -2.43 -7.86 -1.92
C LEU A 162 -2.22 -7.81 -0.42
N HIS A 163 -1.85 -6.63 0.10
CA HIS A 163 -1.80 -6.33 1.53
C HIS A 163 -2.71 -5.15 1.86
N THR A 164 -3.53 -5.26 2.90
CA THR A 164 -4.38 -4.18 3.42
C THR A 164 -4.63 -4.35 4.92
N PRO A 165 -4.84 -3.27 5.69
CA PRO A 165 -5.23 -3.37 7.08
C PRO A 165 -6.59 -4.09 7.23
N ASN A 166 -6.71 -4.88 8.31
CA ASN A 166 -8.00 -5.53 8.62
C ASN A 166 -8.89 -4.57 9.42
N ARG A 167 -10.15 -4.43 9.01
CA ARG A 167 -11.15 -3.62 9.76
C ARG A 167 -11.36 -4.07 11.21
N TRP A 168 -10.98 -5.29 11.55
CA TRP A 168 -11.06 -5.86 12.89
C TRP A 168 -9.75 -5.72 13.68
N ALA A 169 -8.78 -4.97 13.14
CA ALA A 169 -7.56 -4.65 13.88
C ALA A 169 -7.86 -3.64 15.00
N CYS A 170 -7.23 -3.88 16.16
CA CYS A 170 -7.33 -2.95 17.31
C CYS A 170 -6.42 -1.72 17.17
N PHE A 171 -5.42 -1.77 16.28
CA PHE A 171 -4.49 -0.67 16.04
C PHE A 171 -4.68 -0.10 14.63
N GLU A 172 -4.96 1.18 14.58
CA GLU A 172 -5.08 1.91 13.33
C GLU A 172 -3.72 2.52 12.96
N GLY A 173 -3.16 2.01 11.86
CA GLY A 173 -1.78 2.28 11.46
C GLY A 173 -1.52 3.69 10.93
N HIS A 174 -2.53 4.38 10.35
CA HIS A 174 -2.38 5.74 9.83
C HIS A 174 -2.39 6.76 10.97
N TYR A 175 -3.40 6.72 11.83
CA TYR A 175 -3.50 7.62 12.98
C TYR A 175 -2.59 7.25 14.15
N LYS A 176 -1.98 6.05 14.14
CA LYS A 176 -1.15 5.53 15.23
C LYS A 176 -1.91 5.49 16.58
N VAL A 177 -3.14 5.01 16.56
CA VAL A 177 -4.01 4.91 17.73
C VAL A 177 -4.61 3.51 17.86
N PHE A 178 -4.89 3.13 19.11
CA PHE A 178 -5.73 1.97 19.39
C PHE A 178 -7.18 2.41 19.40
N TRP A 179 -8.06 1.64 18.77
CA TRP A 179 -9.50 1.76 18.90
C TRP A 179 -10.19 0.39 18.97
N PRO A 180 -11.37 0.31 19.60
CA PRO A 180 -12.12 -0.95 19.58
C PRO A 180 -12.56 -1.31 18.15
N PRO A 181 -12.33 -2.56 17.73
CA PRO A 181 -12.77 -3.02 16.41
C PRO A 181 -14.27 -2.93 16.23
N GLY A 182 -14.71 -2.57 15.03
CA GLY A 182 -16.13 -2.45 14.71
C GLY A 182 -16.83 -1.21 15.27
N LEU A 183 -16.10 -0.28 15.90
CA LEU A 183 -16.67 0.97 16.41
C LEU A 183 -17.33 1.76 15.27
N PRO A 184 -18.59 2.22 15.44
CA PRO A 184 -19.26 3.05 14.44
C PRO A 184 -18.49 4.34 14.14
N ARG A 185 -18.48 4.77 12.87
CA ARG A 185 -17.73 5.95 12.41
C ARG A 185 -17.95 7.22 13.23
N PRO A 186 -19.18 7.56 13.67
CA PRO A 186 -19.40 8.73 14.54
C PRO A 186 -18.61 8.65 15.85
N LEU A 187 -18.56 7.47 16.47
CA LEU A 187 -17.82 7.24 17.70
C LEU A 187 -16.30 7.27 17.47
N VAL A 188 -15.83 6.71 16.36
CA VAL A 188 -14.41 6.85 15.94
C VAL A 188 -14.06 8.32 15.74
N SER A 189 -14.94 9.09 15.09
CA SER A 189 -14.72 10.53 14.88
C SER A 189 -14.67 11.30 16.20
N ALA A 190 -15.55 11.00 17.14
CA ALA A 190 -15.54 11.60 18.48
C ALA A 190 -14.25 11.25 19.24
N TYR A 191 -13.85 9.97 19.19
CA TYR A 191 -12.61 9.49 19.80
C TYR A 191 -11.38 10.20 19.21
N LEU A 192 -11.27 10.30 17.87
CA LEU A 192 -10.15 10.98 17.22
C LEU A 192 -10.09 12.46 17.61
N ARG A 193 -11.24 13.18 17.63
CA ARG A 193 -11.29 14.58 18.09
C ARG A 193 -10.83 14.73 19.54
N ALA A 194 -11.27 13.85 20.42
CA ALA A 194 -10.82 13.84 21.82
C ALA A 194 -9.31 13.60 21.96
N ARG A 195 -8.69 12.98 20.94
CA ARG A 195 -7.24 12.77 20.86
C ARG A 195 -6.52 13.88 20.08
N GLY A 196 -7.19 14.98 19.75
CA GLY A 196 -6.63 16.06 18.93
C GLY A 196 -6.31 15.66 17.49
N ARG A 197 -6.96 14.62 16.94
CA ARG A 197 -6.73 14.13 15.58
C ARG A 197 -7.77 14.65 14.59
N PRO A 198 -7.39 15.11 13.40
CA PRO A 198 -8.32 15.49 12.36
C PRO A 198 -9.11 14.28 11.86
N THR A 199 -10.38 14.48 11.52
CA THR A 199 -11.26 13.41 11.05
C THR A 199 -11.46 13.39 9.53
N ALA A 200 -10.88 14.33 8.81
CA ALA A 200 -11.02 14.42 7.35
C ALA A 200 -10.50 13.16 6.66
N PHE A 201 -9.31 12.70 7.05
CA PHE A 201 -8.69 11.51 6.49
C PHE A 201 -9.49 10.21 6.77
N LEU A 202 -10.25 10.15 7.88
CA LEU A 202 -11.14 9.02 8.18
C LEU A 202 -12.17 8.78 7.07
N ARG A 203 -12.55 9.81 6.32
CA ARG A 203 -13.52 9.70 5.21
C ARG A 203 -12.96 8.86 4.05
N SER A 204 -11.66 8.90 3.81
CA SER A 204 -10.99 8.11 2.79
C SER A 204 -10.69 6.67 3.23
N LEU A 205 -10.68 6.38 4.55
CA LEU A 205 -10.40 5.04 5.06
C LEU A 205 -11.61 4.12 4.96
N ARG A 206 -11.46 3.01 4.25
CA ARG A 206 -12.47 1.95 4.05
C ARG A 206 -11.84 0.58 4.30
N PRO A 207 -11.39 0.28 5.53
CA PRO A 207 -10.74 -0.99 5.82
C PRO A 207 -11.70 -2.15 5.58
N LEU A 208 -11.20 -3.22 5.01
CA LEU A 208 -11.94 -4.41 4.64
C LEU A 208 -11.74 -5.52 5.67
N SER A 209 -12.74 -6.40 5.81
CA SER A 209 -12.57 -7.64 6.55
C SER A 209 -12.00 -8.74 5.65
N PHE A 210 -11.48 -9.80 6.26
CA PHE A 210 -10.99 -10.99 5.54
C PHE A 210 -12.03 -11.54 4.56
N ARG A 211 -13.29 -11.69 5.02
CA ARG A 211 -14.39 -12.20 4.17
C ARG A 211 -14.66 -11.29 2.97
N GLN A 212 -14.62 -9.97 3.16
CA GLN A 212 -14.81 -9.01 2.08
C GLN A 212 -13.66 -9.08 1.06
N CYS A 213 -12.39 -9.07 1.50
CA CYS A 213 -11.25 -9.20 0.60
C CYS A 213 -11.31 -10.51 -0.21
N ARG A 214 -11.62 -11.63 0.46
CA ARG A 214 -11.81 -12.93 -0.19
C ARG A 214 -12.89 -12.88 -1.26
N ALA A 215 -14.07 -12.38 -0.93
CA ALA A 215 -15.20 -12.27 -1.86
C ALA A 215 -14.87 -11.37 -3.07
N LEU A 216 -14.13 -10.26 -2.85
CA LEU A 216 -13.69 -9.37 -3.93
C LEU A 216 -12.72 -10.07 -4.89
N LEU A 217 -11.74 -10.79 -4.37
CA LEU A 217 -10.77 -11.56 -5.18
C LEU A 217 -11.48 -12.65 -6.00
N GLU A 218 -12.29 -13.48 -5.32
CA GLU A 218 -13.03 -14.55 -5.98
C GLU A 218 -14.02 -14.03 -7.02
N GLY A 219 -14.73 -12.92 -6.71
CA GLY A 219 -15.67 -12.26 -7.62
C GLY A 219 -15.02 -11.57 -8.81
N ALA A 220 -13.74 -11.20 -8.72
CA ALA A 220 -12.95 -10.69 -9.83
C ALA A 220 -12.33 -11.80 -10.70
N GLY A 221 -12.60 -13.08 -10.41
CA GLY A 221 -12.03 -14.21 -11.13
C GLY A 221 -10.61 -14.56 -10.71
N ALA A 222 -10.19 -14.14 -9.53
CA ALA A 222 -8.93 -14.59 -8.94
C ALA A 222 -9.11 -15.91 -8.20
N ARG A 223 -8.04 -16.72 -8.18
CA ARG A 223 -7.89 -17.90 -7.33
C ARG A 223 -6.89 -17.57 -6.23
N ILE A 224 -7.34 -17.57 -4.99
CA ILE A 224 -6.46 -17.37 -3.83
C ILE A 224 -5.55 -18.61 -3.72
N VAL A 225 -4.26 -18.39 -3.84
CA VAL A 225 -3.22 -19.43 -3.76
C VAL A 225 -2.74 -19.59 -2.33
N ARG A 226 -2.59 -18.46 -1.63
CA ARG A 226 -2.11 -18.43 -0.24
C ARG A 226 -2.71 -17.22 0.49
N VAL A 227 -3.01 -17.43 1.75
CA VAL A 227 -3.24 -16.36 2.72
C VAL A 227 -2.07 -16.40 3.69
N LEU A 228 -1.39 -15.28 3.84
CA LEU A 228 -0.23 -15.21 4.71
C LEU A 228 -0.68 -14.88 6.13
N ASP A 229 -0.19 -15.66 7.07
CA ASP A 229 -0.36 -15.42 8.49
C ASP A 229 0.86 -14.63 9.00
N ASP A 230 0.73 -13.32 9.00
CA ASP A 230 1.68 -12.47 9.70
C ASP A 230 0.94 -11.84 10.89
N LEU A 231 1.02 -12.50 12.03
CA LEU A 231 0.66 -11.86 13.31
C LEU A 231 1.63 -10.73 13.64
N GLY A 232 2.60 -10.48 12.70
CA GLY A 232 3.64 -9.48 12.79
C GLY A 232 4.36 -9.59 14.13
N ASP A 233 5.60 -10.02 14.12
CA ASP A 233 6.52 -9.87 15.27
C ASP A 233 6.81 -8.40 15.61
N ARG A 234 5.97 -7.49 15.13
CA ARG A 234 6.08 -6.09 15.50
C ARG A 234 5.51 -5.94 16.90
N PRO A 235 6.37 -5.70 17.90
CA PRO A 235 5.90 -5.31 19.20
C PRO A 235 5.23 -3.93 19.04
N VAL A 236 3.92 -3.92 18.89
CA VAL A 236 3.17 -2.71 19.22
C VAL A 236 3.28 -2.62 20.73
N GLY A 237 4.32 -1.93 21.21
CA GLY A 237 4.58 -1.77 22.63
C GLY A 237 3.40 -1.09 23.33
N GLY A 238 3.18 -1.44 24.58
CA GLY A 238 2.18 -0.79 25.41
C GLY A 238 1.49 -1.77 26.36
N PRO A 239 0.93 -1.28 27.47
CA PRO A 239 0.35 -2.14 28.52
C PRO A 239 -0.86 -2.95 28.05
N LEU A 240 -1.55 -2.52 26.99
CA LEU A 240 -2.70 -3.22 26.42
C LEU A 240 -2.33 -4.32 25.41
N TRP A 241 -1.05 -4.44 25.03
CA TRP A 241 -0.64 -5.40 24.00
C TRP A 241 -0.96 -6.87 24.33
N PRO A 242 -0.82 -7.36 25.56
CA PRO A 242 -1.21 -8.72 25.89
C PRO A 242 -2.69 -9.01 25.63
N LEU A 243 -3.58 -8.05 25.94
CA LEU A 243 -5.02 -8.16 25.68
C LEU A 243 -5.32 -8.17 24.18
N VAL A 244 -4.70 -7.29 23.41
CA VAL A 244 -4.83 -7.22 21.95
C VAL A 244 -4.36 -8.51 21.30
N ARG A 245 -3.22 -9.07 21.76
CA ARG A 245 -2.70 -10.35 21.27
C ARG A 245 -3.65 -11.51 21.59
N SER A 246 -4.22 -11.52 22.80
CA SER A 246 -5.22 -12.52 23.19
C SER A 246 -6.48 -12.42 22.34
N TYR A 247 -6.98 -11.21 22.08
CA TYR A 247 -8.08 -10.95 21.17
C TYR A 247 -7.80 -11.51 19.77
N TYR A 248 -6.64 -11.20 19.17
CA TYR A 248 -6.27 -11.69 17.86
C TYR A 248 -6.20 -13.22 17.80
N ARG A 249 -5.64 -13.85 18.82
CA ARG A 249 -5.57 -15.31 18.91
C ARG A 249 -6.94 -15.96 19.08
N LEU A 250 -7.73 -15.46 20.02
CA LEU A 250 -9.05 -16.02 20.37
C LEU A 250 -10.02 -15.96 19.20
N PHE A 251 -10.03 -14.86 18.46
CA PHE A 251 -10.95 -14.64 17.34
C PHE A 251 -10.33 -14.95 15.97
N GLY A 252 -9.11 -15.45 15.90
CA GLY A 252 -8.42 -15.72 14.64
C GLY A 252 -8.22 -14.45 13.78
N ILE A 253 -8.08 -13.27 14.42
CA ILE A 253 -7.96 -12.01 13.72
C ILE A 253 -6.50 -11.80 13.28
N ARG A 254 -6.32 -11.52 12.00
CA ARG A 254 -5.06 -11.04 11.44
C ARG A 254 -5.13 -9.52 11.39
N PRO A 255 -4.19 -8.77 12.03
CA PRO A 255 -4.22 -7.30 12.00
C PRO A 255 -4.04 -6.73 10.59
N HIS A 256 -3.32 -7.45 9.74
CA HIS A 256 -3.19 -7.19 8.31
C HIS A 256 -3.69 -8.38 7.52
N LEU A 257 -4.23 -8.11 6.35
CA LEU A 257 -4.71 -9.12 5.40
C LEU A 257 -3.70 -9.17 4.26
N GLU A 258 -3.10 -10.34 4.07
CA GLU A 258 -2.17 -10.59 2.98
C GLU A 258 -2.65 -11.77 2.15
N PHE A 259 -2.87 -11.53 0.87
CA PHE A 259 -3.31 -12.52 -0.09
C PHE A 259 -2.31 -12.65 -1.23
N VAL A 260 -2.08 -13.88 -1.63
CA VAL A 260 -1.42 -14.24 -2.88
C VAL A 260 -2.45 -14.91 -3.75
N ALA A 261 -2.71 -14.34 -4.91
CA ALA A 261 -3.73 -14.84 -5.82
C ALA A 261 -3.20 -14.88 -7.25
N GLY A 262 -3.69 -15.80 -8.04
CA GLY A 262 -3.49 -15.87 -9.49
C GLY A 262 -4.82 -15.71 -10.22
N ARG A 263 -4.79 -15.61 -11.54
CA ARG A 263 -6.03 -15.70 -12.32
C ARG A 263 -6.62 -17.09 -12.23
N ARG A 264 -7.95 -17.19 -12.17
CA ARG A 264 -8.64 -18.47 -12.35
C ARG A 264 -8.43 -18.90 -13.81
N GLY A 265 -7.87 -20.07 -14.05
CA GLY A 265 -7.83 -20.65 -15.39
C GLY A 265 -9.24 -20.75 -15.94
N LYS A 266 -9.41 -20.62 -17.27
CA LYS A 266 -10.66 -21.08 -17.92
C LYS A 266 -10.74 -22.59 -17.64
N ALA A 267 -11.82 -23.02 -17.00
CA ALA A 267 -12.17 -24.44 -16.93
C ALA A 267 -12.41 -24.99 -18.34
#